data_21bee19c96b711b8542b83af733101f6
#
_entry.id   21bee19c96b711b8542b83af733101f6
#
_cell.length_a   1.000
_cell.length_b   1.000
_cell.length_c   1.000
_cell.angle_alpha   90.00
_cell.angle_beta   90.00
_cell.angle_gamma   90.00
#
_symmetry.space_group_name_H-M   'P 1'
#
loop_
_entity.id
_entity.type
_entity.pdbx_description
1 polymer ?
#
loop_
_entity_poly.entity_id
_entity_poly.type
_entity_poly.pdbx_seq_one_letter_code
_entity_poly.pdbx_strand_id
1 'polypeptide(L)'
;MIISYTGIELPEGKVKYDDPILKALVEKDNPKKVSPMFFEFIKEDFPNSFAIVIPESNLLDLLILDMEKIETRLSRSSSDNEINILNKCMDALEKEKSLCDIEFDESEKDLMKELAPFSLKPVALIKGNEDTNTIIQLAIEKANYMFFYTSGPKETHAWFVPQGTEIIS
;
A
#
# COMPACT_ATOMS: atom_id res chain seq x y z
N MET A 1 -3.54 4.99 9.09
CA MET A 1 -3.18 4.39 7.77
C MET A 1 -3.49 2.91 7.80
N ILE A 2 -4.31 2.47 6.89
CA ILE A 2 -4.79 1.08 6.85
C ILE A 2 -3.91 0.25 5.94
N ILE A 3 -3.44 -0.89 6.46
CA ILE A 3 -2.80 -1.95 5.69
C ILE A 3 -3.81 -3.09 5.58
N SER A 4 -4.24 -3.38 4.38
CA SER A 4 -5.13 -4.52 4.13
C SER A 4 -4.29 -5.78 3.91
N TYR A 5 -4.82 -6.93 4.31
CA TYR A 5 -4.11 -8.20 4.13
C TYR A 5 -5.08 -9.30 3.76
N THR A 6 -4.54 -10.34 3.14
CA THR A 6 -5.26 -11.57 2.84
C THR A 6 -4.27 -12.73 2.72
N GLY A 7 -4.75 -13.95 2.89
CA GLY A 7 -3.92 -15.15 2.76
C GLY A 7 -3.00 -15.45 3.94
N ILE A 8 -3.06 -14.66 4.98
CA ILE A 8 -2.28 -14.83 6.22
C ILE A 8 -3.12 -14.34 7.40
N GLU A 9 -2.87 -14.87 8.59
CA GLU A 9 -3.48 -14.39 9.82
C GLU A 9 -2.58 -13.33 10.46
N LEU A 10 -3.12 -12.12 10.64
CA LEU A 10 -2.47 -11.01 11.32
C LEU A 10 -3.39 -10.49 12.43
N PRO A 11 -2.83 -9.88 13.49
CA PRO A 11 -3.66 -9.27 14.52
C PRO A 11 -4.41 -8.08 13.93
N GLU A 12 -5.75 -8.18 13.83
CA GLU A 12 -6.58 -7.07 13.36
C GLU A 12 -6.56 -5.92 14.36
N GLY A 13 -6.62 -4.69 13.84
CA GLY A 13 -6.72 -3.50 14.63
C GLY A 13 -5.45 -2.65 14.60
N LYS A 14 -5.37 -1.71 15.52
CA LYS A 14 -4.25 -0.77 15.59
C LYS A 14 -2.98 -1.44 16.08
N VAL A 15 -1.89 -1.20 15.35
CA VAL A 15 -0.56 -1.67 15.71
C VAL A 15 0.39 -0.48 15.72
N LYS A 16 1.13 -0.33 16.81
CA LYS A 16 2.17 0.67 16.93
C LYS A 16 3.39 0.20 16.14
N TYR A 17 3.88 1.03 15.24
CA TYR A 17 5.12 0.76 14.54
C TYR A 17 6.31 0.89 15.50
N ASP A 18 7.14 -0.12 15.59
CA ASP A 18 8.34 -0.10 16.42
C ASP A 18 9.45 0.65 15.68
N ASP A 19 9.62 1.92 16.05
CA ASP A 19 10.47 2.87 15.34
C ASP A 19 11.71 3.20 16.17
N PRO A 20 12.88 2.66 15.80
CA PRO A 20 14.11 2.91 16.55
C PRO A 20 14.57 4.36 16.49
N ILE A 21 14.25 5.10 15.42
CA ILE A 21 14.59 6.52 15.31
C ILE A 21 13.79 7.34 16.30
N LEU A 22 12.49 7.09 16.39
CA LEU A 22 11.62 7.74 17.35
C LEU A 22 12.10 7.51 18.79
N LYS A 23 12.45 6.25 19.12
CA LYS A 23 12.97 5.87 20.44
C LYS A 23 14.23 6.65 20.78
N ALA A 24 15.16 6.74 19.84
CA ALA A 24 16.43 7.47 20.03
C ALA A 24 16.19 8.97 20.31
N LEU A 25 15.23 9.57 19.57
CA LEU A 25 14.87 10.98 19.78
C LEU A 25 14.20 11.22 21.14
N VAL A 26 13.34 10.30 21.56
CA VAL A 26 12.70 10.37 22.88
C VAL A 26 13.74 10.29 24.00
N GLU A 27 14.71 9.41 23.89
CA GLU A 27 15.79 9.27 24.87
C GLU A 27 16.66 10.54 24.92
N LYS A 28 16.92 11.16 23.76
CA LYS A 28 17.74 12.37 23.67
C LYS A 28 17.03 13.59 24.26
N ASP A 29 15.77 13.81 23.90
CA ASP A 29 15.06 15.06 24.19
C ASP A 29 14.11 14.98 25.39
N ASN A 30 13.83 13.77 25.87
CA ASN A 30 12.92 13.51 27.00
C ASN A 30 11.65 14.37 26.94
N PRO A 31 10.84 14.26 25.86
CA PRO A 31 9.68 15.13 25.65
C PRO A 31 8.54 14.84 26.61
N LYS A 32 7.66 15.83 26.78
CA LYS A 32 6.43 15.64 27.58
C LYS A 32 5.41 14.76 26.88
N LYS A 33 5.43 14.73 25.54
CA LYS A 33 4.50 13.96 24.71
C LYS A 33 5.24 13.24 23.59
N VAL A 34 4.83 12.01 23.29
CA VAL A 34 5.33 11.24 22.16
C VAL A 34 4.16 10.90 21.24
N SER A 35 4.30 11.23 19.96
CA SER A 35 3.27 10.94 18.93
C SER A 35 3.87 9.98 17.90
N PRO A 36 3.74 8.67 18.13
CA PRO A 36 4.19 7.64 17.20
C PRO A 36 3.17 7.47 16.07
N MET A 37 3.59 6.81 14.99
CA MET A 37 2.68 6.41 13.92
C MET A 37 2.06 5.05 14.25
N PHE A 38 0.75 4.95 14.09
CA PHE A 38 0.01 3.71 14.20
C PHE A 38 -0.47 3.28 12.83
N PHE A 39 -0.44 1.97 12.61
CA PHE A 39 -1.05 1.35 11.44
C PHE A 39 -2.21 0.48 11.90
N GLU A 40 -3.18 0.28 11.02
CA GLU A 40 -4.31 -0.58 11.30
C GLU A 40 -4.35 -1.70 10.27
N PHE A 41 -4.34 -2.94 10.75
CA PHE A 41 -4.50 -4.12 9.90
C PHE A 41 -5.98 -4.46 9.78
N ILE A 42 -6.48 -4.46 8.55
CA ILE A 42 -7.87 -4.86 8.28
C ILE A 42 -7.85 -5.92 7.16
N LYS A 43 -8.51 -7.04 7.43
CA LYS A 43 -8.57 -8.15 6.49
C LYS A 43 -9.45 -7.77 5.29
N GLU A 44 -8.86 -7.88 4.10
CA GLU A 44 -9.58 -7.75 2.82
C GLU A 44 -10.32 -6.41 2.60
N ASP A 45 -9.86 -5.35 3.24
CA ASP A 45 -10.42 -4.00 3.04
C ASP A 45 -9.59 -3.23 2.00
N PHE A 46 -9.47 -3.81 0.80
CA PHE A 46 -8.59 -3.30 -0.24
C PHE A 46 -8.88 -1.85 -0.67
N PRO A 47 -10.15 -1.44 -0.87
CA PRO A 47 -10.41 -0.07 -1.33
C PRO A 47 -9.96 1.03 -0.38
N ASN A 48 -9.92 0.77 0.92
CA ASN A 48 -9.63 1.77 1.95
C ASN A 48 -8.19 1.76 2.45
N SER A 49 -7.35 0.87 1.93
CA SER A 49 -5.98 0.73 2.39
C SER A 49 -5.00 1.55 1.56
N PHE A 50 -3.87 1.93 2.17
CA PHE A 50 -2.77 2.55 1.43
C PHE A 50 -1.82 1.50 0.83
N ALA A 51 -1.85 0.28 1.34
CA ALA A 51 -1.06 -0.84 0.84
C ALA A 51 -1.76 -2.15 1.16
N ILE A 52 -1.48 -3.17 0.35
CA ILE A 52 -2.00 -4.53 0.51
C ILE A 52 -0.82 -5.44 0.78
N VAL A 53 -0.97 -6.32 1.77
CA VAL A 53 0.03 -7.34 2.12
C VAL A 53 -0.54 -8.71 1.81
N ILE A 54 0.19 -9.51 1.05
CA ILE A 54 -0.26 -10.83 0.62
C ILE A 54 0.94 -11.77 0.48
N PRO A 55 0.83 -13.04 0.91
CA PRO A 55 1.87 -14.02 0.62
C PRO A 55 2.05 -14.21 -0.89
N GLU A 56 3.28 -14.38 -1.33
CA GLU A 56 3.59 -14.60 -2.75
C GLU A 56 2.75 -15.71 -3.37
N SER A 57 2.55 -16.80 -2.62
CA SER A 57 1.77 -17.95 -3.07
C SER A 57 0.27 -17.66 -3.27
N ASN A 58 -0.22 -16.55 -2.72
CA ASN A 58 -1.64 -16.16 -2.80
C ASN A 58 -1.89 -15.01 -3.76
N LEU A 59 -0.84 -14.47 -4.41
CA LEU A 59 -0.97 -13.30 -5.26
C LEU A 59 -2.02 -13.47 -6.35
N LEU A 60 -2.07 -14.63 -6.98
CA LEU A 60 -3.02 -14.90 -8.07
C LEU A 60 -4.48 -14.73 -7.61
N ASP A 61 -4.79 -15.06 -6.35
CA ASP A 61 -6.14 -14.91 -5.80
C ASP A 61 -6.59 -13.42 -5.84
N LEU A 62 -5.67 -12.50 -5.55
CA LEU A 62 -5.95 -11.06 -5.65
C LEU A 62 -6.08 -10.63 -7.11
N LEU A 63 -5.18 -11.08 -7.98
CA LEU A 63 -5.16 -10.70 -9.38
C LEU A 63 -6.40 -11.19 -10.13
N ILE A 64 -6.95 -12.33 -9.76
CA ILE A 64 -8.20 -12.86 -10.34
C ILE A 64 -9.36 -11.88 -10.12
N LEU A 65 -9.41 -11.23 -8.96
CA LEU A 65 -10.45 -10.24 -8.69
C LEU A 65 -10.37 -9.05 -9.66
N ASP A 66 -9.16 -8.64 -10.00
CA ASP A 66 -8.96 -7.57 -10.98
C ASP A 66 -9.26 -8.03 -12.40
N MET A 67 -8.92 -9.28 -12.72
CA MET A 67 -9.27 -9.87 -14.03
C MET A 67 -10.77 -9.85 -14.25
N GLU A 68 -11.55 -10.18 -13.22
CA GLU A 68 -13.02 -10.15 -13.29
C GLU A 68 -13.54 -8.74 -13.55
N LYS A 69 -12.98 -7.73 -12.89
CA LYS A 69 -13.32 -6.32 -13.14
C LYS A 69 -13.04 -5.91 -14.57
N ILE A 70 -11.89 -6.31 -15.09
CA ILE A 70 -11.47 -5.98 -16.46
C ILE A 70 -12.35 -6.66 -17.48
N GLU A 71 -12.65 -7.94 -17.30
CA GLU A 71 -13.55 -8.71 -18.17
C GLU A 71 -14.94 -8.09 -18.23
N THR A 72 -15.48 -7.69 -17.08
CA THR A 72 -16.77 -7.04 -16.99
C THR A 72 -16.77 -5.71 -17.76
N ARG A 73 -15.71 -4.93 -17.63
CA ARG A 73 -15.59 -3.65 -18.35
C ARG A 73 -15.42 -3.88 -19.85
N LEU A 74 -14.61 -4.88 -20.26
CA LEU A 74 -14.43 -5.22 -21.66
C LEU A 74 -15.76 -5.58 -22.35
N SER A 75 -16.64 -6.28 -21.65
CA SER A 75 -17.93 -6.68 -22.19
C SER A 75 -18.85 -5.49 -22.50
N ARG A 76 -18.58 -4.33 -21.92
CA ARG A 76 -19.39 -3.11 -22.09
C ARG A 76 -18.67 -2.01 -22.86
N SER A 77 -17.39 -2.15 -23.14
CA SER A 77 -16.60 -1.11 -23.78
C SER A 77 -16.75 -1.15 -25.28
N SER A 78 -16.94 0.02 -25.89
CA SER A 78 -16.96 0.21 -27.34
C SER A 78 -15.81 1.07 -27.85
N SER A 79 -15.01 1.65 -26.95
CA SER A 79 -13.87 2.48 -27.30
C SER A 79 -12.64 1.62 -27.54
N ASP A 80 -12.02 1.73 -28.72
CA ASP A 80 -10.79 1.00 -29.07
C ASP A 80 -9.65 1.35 -28.10
N ASN A 81 -9.53 2.62 -27.70
CA ASN A 81 -8.51 3.06 -26.78
C ASN A 81 -8.68 2.41 -25.40
N GLU A 82 -9.92 2.38 -24.90
CA GLU A 82 -10.23 1.73 -23.62
C GLU A 82 -9.96 0.23 -23.67
N ILE A 83 -10.36 -0.43 -24.77
CA ILE A 83 -10.11 -1.87 -24.97
C ILE A 83 -8.61 -2.16 -24.95
N ASN A 84 -7.79 -1.34 -25.60
CA ASN A 84 -6.35 -1.50 -25.62
C ASN A 84 -5.73 -1.40 -24.22
N ILE A 85 -6.19 -0.45 -23.41
CA ILE A 85 -5.74 -0.27 -22.02
C ILE A 85 -6.13 -1.48 -21.19
N LEU A 86 -7.37 -1.94 -21.30
CA LEU A 86 -7.86 -3.10 -20.56
C LEU A 86 -7.12 -4.37 -20.94
N ASN A 87 -6.80 -4.55 -22.21
CA ASN A 87 -6.01 -5.70 -22.68
C ASN A 87 -4.56 -5.64 -22.17
N LYS A 88 -3.98 -4.46 -22.06
CA LYS A 88 -2.66 -4.25 -21.46
C LYS A 88 -2.67 -4.71 -19.98
N CYS A 89 -3.72 -4.33 -19.25
CA CYS A 89 -3.89 -4.76 -17.86
C CYS A 89 -4.06 -6.27 -17.76
N MET A 90 -4.92 -6.85 -18.58
CA MET A 90 -5.16 -8.28 -18.58
C MET A 90 -3.88 -9.08 -18.86
N ASP A 91 -3.10 -8.63 -19.83
CA ASP A 91 -1.82 -9.26 -20.18
C ASP A 91 -0.85 -9.27 -18.98
N ALA A 92 -0.76 -8.15 -18.26
CA ALA A 92 0.08 -8.07 -17.08
C ALA A 92 -0.40 -9.01 -15.97
N LEU A 93 -1.71 -9.05 -15.73
CA LEU A 93 -2.31 -9.91 -14.69
C LEU A 93 -2.13 -11.39 -15.02
N GLU A 94 -2.27 -11.77 -16.29
CA GLU A 94 -2.03 -13.15 -16.74
C GLU A 94 -0.58 -13.59 -16.55
N LYS A 95 0.35 -12.64 -16.56
CA LYS A 95 1.77 -12.87 -16.25
C LYS A 95 2.07 -12.78 -14.75
N GLU A 96 1.03 -12.76 -13.92
CA GLU A 96 1.12 -12.66 -12.46
C GLU A 96 1.84 -11.39 -11.98
N LYS A 97 1.63 -10.29 -12.70
CA LYS A 97 2.14 -8.97 -12.30
C LYS A 97 1.01 -8.13 -11.73
N SER A 98 1.25 -7.54 -10.56
CA SER A 98 0.32 -6.56 -9.99
C SER A 98 0.30 -5.29 -10.83
N LEU A 99 -0.85 -4.65 -10.96
CA LEU A 99 -0.98 -3.42 -11.74
C LEU A 99 -0.17 -2.26 -11.16
N CYS A 100 0.15 -2.29 -9.87
CA CYS A 100 1.03 -1.29 -9.25
C CYS A 100 2.45 -1.32 -9.80
N ASP A 101 2.87 -2.42 -10.41
CA ASP A 101 4.20 -2.59 -10.99
C ASP A 101 4.25 -2.26 -12.49
N ILE A 102 3.14 -1.81 -13.05
CA ILE A 102 3.01 -1.44 -14.46
C ILE A 102 2.96 0.09 -14.58
N GLU A 103 3.65 0.62 -15.58
CA GLU A 103 3.61 2.05 -15.87
C GLU A 103 2.40 2.39 -16.73
N PHE A 104 1.68 3.44 -16.33
CA PHE A 104 0.55 3.99 -17.06
C PHE A 104 0.80 5.45 -17.37
N ASP A 105 0.43 5.89 -18.58
CA ASP A 105 0.46 7.31 -18.92
C ASP A 105 -0.76 8.05 -18.32
N GLU A 106 -0.83 9.36 -18.48
CA GLU A 106 -1.88 10.17 -17.88
C GLU A 106 -3.29 9.79 -18.37
N SER A 107 -3.41 9.42 -19.65
CA SER A 107 -4.72 9.01 -20.20
C SER A 107 -5.15 7.64 -19.66
N GLU A 108 -4.20 6.73 -19.47
CA GLU A 108 -4.44 5.41 -18.90
C GLU A 108 -4.80 5.50 -17.41
N LYS A 109 -4.18 6.42 -16.68
CA LYS A 109 -4.45 6.64 -15.26
C LYS A 109 -5.88 7.05 -14.98
N ASP A 110 -6.51 7.81 -15.87
CA ASP A 110 -7.90 8.22 -15.71
C ASP A 110 -8.82 6.99 -15.71
N LEU A 111 -8.62 6.05 -16.63
CA LEU A 111 -9.37 4.79 -16.66
C LEU A 111 -9.08 3.94 -15.43
N MET A 112 -7.84 3.88 -14.99
CA MET A 112 -7.45 3.12 -13.80
C MET A 112 -8.10 3.67 -12.54
N LYS A 113 -8.23 4.99 -12.41
CA LYS A 113 -8.97 5.62 -11.31
C LYS A 113 -10.42 5.20 -11.29
N GLU A 114 -11.07 5.20 -12.45
CA GLU A 114 -12.48 4.83 -12.58
C GLU A 114 -12.69 3.34 -12.28
N LEU A 115 -11.85 2.50 -12.84
CA LEU A 115 -11.93 1.05 -12.66
C LEU A 115 -11.57 0.61 -11.25
N ALA A 116 -10.63 1.30 -10.62
CA ALA A 116 -10.12 1.05 -9.27
C ALA A 116 -9.77 -0.42 -9.00
N PRO A 117 -8.89 -1.03 -9.81
CA PRO A 117 -8.46 -2.40 -9.55
C PRO A 117 -7.65 -2.47 -8.26
N PHE A 118 -7.81 -3.56 -7.50
CA PHE A 118 -7.18 -3.69 -6.18
C PHE A 118 -5.65 -3.70 -6.26
N SER A 119 -5.09 -4.41 -7.24
CA SER A 119 -3.64 -4.53 -7.38
C SER A 119 -2.96 -3.26 -7.92
N LEU A 120 -3.72 -2.22 -8.24
CA LEU A 120 -3.16 -0.91 -8.57
C LEU A 120 -2.59 -0.22 -7.32
N LYS A 121 -3.14 -0.52 -6.17
CA LYS A 121 -2.56 -0.10 -4.89
C LYS A 121 -1.24 -0.83 -4.66
N PRO A 122 -0.32 -0.26 -3.86
CA PRO A 122 0.92 -0.97 -3.54
C PRO A 122 0.65 -2.34 -2.96
N VAL A 123 1.12 -3.38 -3.62
CA VAL A 123 0.99 -4.77 -3.17
C VAL A 123 2.36 -5.25 -2.70
N ALA A 124 2.50 -5.41 -1.39
CA ALA A 124 3.71 -5.92 -0.77
C ALA A 124 3.63 -7.43 -0.62
N LEU A 125 4.54 -8.13 -1.28
CA LEU A 125 4.60 -9.59 -1.24
C LEU A 125 5.41 -10.04 -0.02
N ILE A 126 4.86 -10.98 0.74
CA ILE A 126 5.52 -11.58 1.89
C ILE A 126 5.65 -13.09 1.67
N LYS A 127 6.51 -13.73 2.45
CA LYS A 127 6.67 -15.18 2.46
C LYS A 127 5.68 -15.86 3.40
N GLY A 128 5.33 -15.17 4.49
CA GLY A 128 4.38 -15.66 5.49
C GLY A 128 4.98 -15.90 6.87
N ASN A 129 6.30 -15.74 7.00
CA ASN A 129 7.02 -15.95 8.27
C ASN A 129 7.59 -14.65 8.86
N GLU A 130 7.33 -13.53 8.23
CA GLU A 130 7.82 -12.23 8.71
C GLU A 130 7.06 -11.79 9.97
N ASP A 131 7.75 -11.06 10.85
CA ASP A 131 7.08 -10.44 12.00
C ASP A 131 6.28 -9.20 11.56
N THR A 132 5.41 -8.73 12.46
CA THR A 132 4.53 -7.61 12.19
C THR A 132 5.28 -6.35 11.78
N ASN A 133 6.38 -6.04 12.44
CA ASN A 133 7.16 -4.84 12.14
C ASN A 133 7.79 -4.91 10.75
N THR A 134 8.31 -6.07 10.38
CA THR A 134 8.86 -6.31 9.03
C THR A 134 7.79 -6.15 7.96
N ILE A 135 6.60 -6.67 8.21
CA ILE A 135 5.47 -6.54 7.28
C ILE A 135 5.10 -5.07 7.07
N ILE A 136 5.06 -4.28 8.15
CA ILE A 136 4.81 -2.84 8.06
C ILE A 136 5.89 -2.16 7.23
N GLN A 137 7.16 -2.49 7.45
CA GLN A 137 8.28 -1.92 6.69
C GLN A 137 8.15 -2.23 5.19
N LEU A 138 7.81 -3.47 4.84
CA LEU A 138 7.62 -3.87 3.44
C LEU A 138 6.47 -3.10 2.78
N ALA A 139 5.37 -2.89 3.51
CA ALA A 139 4.25 -2.10 3.03
C ALA A 139 4.64 -0.63 2.80
N ILE A 140 5.39 -0.04 3.72
CA ILE A 140 5.88 1.34 3.62
C ILE A 140 6.78 1.50 2.39
N GLU A 141 7.72 0.60 2.21
CA GLU A 141 8.64 0.62 1.06
C GLU A 141 7.90 0.51 -0.26
N LYS A 142 6.97 -0.43 -0.36
CA LYS A 142 6.20 -0.64 -1.59
C LYS A 142 5.31 0.55 -1.90
N ALA A 143 4.74 1.19 -0.88
CA ALA A 143 3.89 2.37 -1.03
C ALA A 143 4.67 3.65 -1.31
N ASN A 144 6.00 3.61 -1.23
CA ASN A 144 6.86 4.77 -1.44
C ASN A 144 6.57 5.90 -0.44
N TYR A 145 6.37 5.53 0.82
CA TYR A 145 6.21 6.47 1.93
C TYR A 145 7.50 6.58 2.73
N MET A 146 7.60 7.64 3.52
CA MET A 146 8.74 7.87 4.40
C MET A 146 8.28 8.50 5.70
N PHE A 147 9.14 8.39 6.72
CA PHE A 147 8.98 9.14 7.97
C PHE A 147 9.87 10.37 7.99
N PHE A 148 9.40 11.41 8.62
CA PHE A 148 10.26 12.45 9.15
C PHE A 148 9.84 12.76 10.58
N TYR A 149 10.71 13.45 11.32
CA TYR A 149 10.53 13.59 12.75
C TYR A 149 10.71 15.04 13.17
N THR A 150 9.87 15.46 14.10
CA THR A 150 10.10 16.70 14.86
C THR A 150 10.29 16.31 16.31
N SER A 151 11.29 16.88 16.97
CA SER A 151 11.61 16.52 18.33
C SER A 151 12.09 17.72 19.13
N GLY A 152 11.58 17.85 20.35
CA GLY A 152 11.92 18.89 21.28
C GLY A 152 11.39 18.60 22.68
N PRO A 153 11.49 19.56 23.61
CA PRO A 153 11.07 19.32 25.00
C PRO A 153 9.56 19.16 25.19
N LYS A 154 8.77 19.66 24.27
CA LYS A 154 7.30 19.53 24.35
C LYS A 154 6.80 18.23 23.74
N GLU A 155 7.29 17.87 22.55
CA GLU A 155 6.80 16.72 21.80
C GLU A 155 7.87 16.13 20.89
N THR A 156 7.88 14.82 20.78
CA THR A 156 8.56 14.08 19.71
C THR A 156 7.49 13.42 18.86
N HIS A 157 7.46 13.74 17.57
CA HIS A 157 6.40 13.32 16.65
C HIS A 157 6.98 12.65 15.41
N ALA A 158 6.47 11.48 15.07
CA ALA A 158 6.75 10.79 13.82
C ALA A 158 5.68 11.16 12.79
N TRP A 159 6.11 11.74 11.67
CA TRP A 159 5.24 12.15 10.56
C TRP A 159 5.41 11.16 9.41
N PHE A 160 4.30 10.70 8.85
CA PHE A 160 4.29 9.69 7.79
C PHE A 160 3.69 10.28 6.52
N VAL A 161 4.51 10.39 5.47
CA VAL A 161 4.15 11.09 4.24
C VAL A 161 4.68 10.34 3.01
N PRO A 162 4.09 10.56 1.82
CA PRO A 162 4.67 10.04 0.59
C PRO A 162 6.10 10.52 0.38
N GLN A 163 6.96 9.67 -0.17
CA GLN A 163 8.32 10.06 -0.55
C GLN A 163 8.28 11.19 -1.58
N GLY A 164 9.23 12.11 -1.48
CA GLY A 164 9.26 13.28 -2.32
C GLY A 164 8.39 14.43 -1.84
N THR A 165 7.71 14.27 -0.70
CA THR A 165 6.96 15.35 -0.06
C THR A 165 7.92 16.44 0.39
N GLU A 166 7.62 17.69 0.00
CA GLU A 166 8.42 18.84 0.41
C GLU A 166 8.10 19.20 1.86
N ILE A 167 9.15 19.26 2.69
CA ILE A 167 9.02 19.62 4.09
C ILE A 167 9.41 21.08 4.25
N ILE A 168 8.43 21.92 4.60
CA ILE A 168 8.63 23.34 4.84
C ILE A 168 8.71 23.56 6.35
N SER A 169 9.87 24.02 6.80
CA SER A 169 10.09 24.32 8.21
C SER A 169 9.62 25.74 8.57
#